data_a02877dec776cf73e34a4f55e49fbe08
#
_entry.id   a02877dec776cf73e34a4f55e49fbe08
#
_cell.length_a   1.000
_cell.length_b   1.000
_cell.length_c   1.000
_cell.angle_alpha   90.00
_cell.angle_beta   90.00
_cell.angle_gamma   90.00
#
_symmetry.space_group_name_H-M   'P 1'
#
loop_
_entity.id
_entity.type
_entity.pdbx_description
1 polymer ?
#
loop_
_entity_poly.entity_id
_entity_poly.type
_entity_poly.pdbx_seq_one_letter_code
_entity_poly.pdbx_strand_id
1 'polypeptide(L)'
;MGLLQPTLDRLRAADLAVITRQILQSRSFRKPLGILAAFSLIYTLNKALARWYLRTSSPWDWSKEVVLVTGGSSGIGALLVRNLSALDIKVVTVDIQPPLSPLPPNACFYQLDVTSPAAVRSVAQRIREDLGGDPTVLVNNAGVGTGKPLLAETDEQVRRTFDVNIVAQFWMVREFLPAMVKADHGHVVTVASMASFLTLASNVGYSCSKAAALSLHEGLTQELRYRYNASNVCTSIIHPMFTRTPLIQLATVKGDFPADLLDPEDVADAITKHILRGRSGSTVKTDLTSRPSFPTDRPGPGPVAVPSELEVYGTASTYILPPIGPEFDLFNRVEKAW
;
A
#
# COMPACT_ATOMS: atom_id res chain seq x y z
N MET A 1 43.47 20.54 -32.89
CA MET A 1 43.21 19.83 -31.62
C MET A 1 42.07 18.81 -31.68
N GLY A 2 41.47 18.53 -32.82
CA GLY A 2 40.27 17.68 -32.97
C GLY A 2 40.49 16.23 -33.41
N LEU A 3 41.72 15.80 -33.72
CA LEU A 3 42.01 14.47 -34.31
C LEU A 3 42.49 13.41 -33.29
N LEU A 4 42.76 13.80 -32.06
CA LEU A 4 43.27 12.89 -30.99
C LEU A 4 42.19 12.32 -30.08
N GLN A 5 41.00 12.94 -30.05
CA GLN A 5 39.88 12.51 -29.18
C GLN A 5 39.36 11.10 -29.51
N PRO A 6 39.09 10.76 -30.79
CA PRO A 6 38.58 9.44 -31.16
C PRO A 6 39.55 8.28 -30.91
N THR A 7 40.86 8.56 -30.92
CA THR A 7 41.90 7.56 -30.64
C THR A 7 42.05 7.27 -29.15
N LEU A 8 41.94 8.28 -28.31
CA LEU A 8 41.97 8.13 -26.86
C LEU A 8 40.73 7.35 -26.34
N ASP A 9 39.54 7.60 -26.95
CA ASP A 9 38.33 6.87 -26.58
C ASP A 9 38.37 5.40 -27.05
N ARG A 10 39.01 5.12 -28.21
CA ARG A 10 39.23 3.74 -28.67
C ARG A 10 40.27 2.99 -27.81
N LEU A 11 41.34 3.65 -27.37
CA LEU A 11 42.30 3.07 -26.43
C LEU A 11 41.68 2.75 -25.09
N ARG A 12 40.88 3.66 -24.51
CA ARG A 12 40.14 3.43 -23.28
C ARG A 12 39.13 2.27 -23.40
N ALA A 13 38.43 2.15 -24.51
CA ALA A 13 37.50 1.04 -24.77
C ALA A 13 38.24 -0.32 -24.89
N ALA A 14 39.40 -0.33 -25.54
CA ALA A 14 40.26 -1.53 -25.66
C ALA A 14 40.82 -1.96 -24.31
N ASP A 15 41.31 -1.01 -23.51
CA ASP A 15 41.81 -1.27 -22.15
C ASP A 15 40.72 -1.79 -21.22
N LEU A 16 39.53 -1.20 -21.28
CA LEU A 16 38.35 -1.68 -20.56
C LEU A 16 37.96 -3.11 -20.95
N ALA A 17 37.99 -3.42 -22.24
CA ALA A 17 37.69 -4.77 -22.74
C ALA A 17 38.72 -5.81 -22.26
N VAL A 18 40.01 -5.44 -22.23
CA VAL A 18 41.10 -6.31 -21.72
C VAL A 18 40.94 -6.51 -20.21
N ILE A 19 40.72 -5.44 -19.44
CA ILE A 19 40.50 -5.50 -18.00
C ILE A 19 39.27 -6.35 -17.67
N THR A 20 38.18 -6.13 -18.38
CA THR A 20 36.94 -6.92 -18.21
C THR A 20 37.18 -8.41 -18.48
N ARG A 21 37.96 -8.72 -19.53
CA ARG A 21 38.31 -10.09 -19.90
C ARG A 21 39.22 -10.74 -18.82
N GLN A 22 40.19 -10.00 -18.27
CA GLN A 22 41.03 -10.47 -17.18
C GLN A 22 40.24 -10.71 -15.89
N ILE A 23 39.32 -9.82 -15.55
CA ILE A 23 38.40 -9.99 -14.40
C ILE A 23 37.54 -11.24 -14.58
N LEU A 24 36.94 -11.41 -15.76
CA LEU A 24 36.09 -12.57 -16.08
C LEU A 24 36.91 -13.91 -16.12
N GLN A 25 38.18 -13.86 -16.39
CA GLN A 25 39.06 -15.05 -16.40
C GLN A 25 39.68 -15.39 -15.04
N SER A 26 39.72 -14.45 -14.11
CA SER A 26 40.28 -14.66 -12.76
C SER A 26 39.38 -15.56 -11.93
N ARG A 27 39.94 -16.67 -11.38
CA ARG A 27 39.22 -17.60 -10.50
C ARG A 27 38.65 -16.90 -9.25
N SER A 28 39.34 -15.86 -8.76
CA SER A 28 38.93 -15.11 -7.57
C SER A 28 37.63 -14.28 -7.80
N PHE A 29 37.37 -13.82 -9.03
CA PHE A 29 36.18 -13.05 -9.36
C PHE A 29 35.06 -13.91 -9.94
N ARG A 30 35.34 -15.08 -10.47
CA ARG A 30 34.31 -15.96 -11.07
C ARG A 30 33.28 -16.45 -10.05
N LYS A 31 33.71 -16.80 -8.84
CA LYS A 31 32.78 -17.25 -7.78
C LYS A 31 31.83 -16.15 -7.31
N PRO A 32 32.30 -14.94 -6.88
CA PRO A 32 31.42 -13.88 -6.47
C PRO A 32 30.52 -13.38 -7.62
N LEU A 33 31.01 -13.30 -8.85
CA LEU A 33 30.23 -12.92 -10.01
C LEU A 33 29.11 -13.95 -10.33
N GLY A 34 29.44 -15.25 -10.21
CA GLY A 34 28.45 -16.32 -10.36
C GLY A 34 27.37 -16.28 -9.27
N ILE A 35 27.75 -15.97 -8.03
CA ILE A 35 26.82 -15.79 -6.91
C ILE A 35 25.89 -14.58 -7.20
N LEU A 36 26.45 -13.44 -7.59
CA LEU A 36 25.66 -12.24 -7.94
C LEU A 36 24.71 -12.50 -9.11
N ALA A 37 25.18 -13.21 -10.15
CA ALA A 37 24.33 -13.59 -11.29
C ALA A 37 23.20 -14.54 -10.85
N ALA A 38 23.47 -15.49 -9.98
CA ALA A 38 22.46 -16.40 -9.43
C ALA A 38 21.41 -15.65 -8.60
N PHE A 39 21.84 -14.74 -7.71
CA PHE A 39 20.93 -13.89 -6.96
C PHE A 39 20.09 -13.00 -7.87
N SER A 40 20.69 -12.38 -8.89
CA SER A 40 19.96 -11.56 -9.87
C SER A 40 18.96 -12.39 -10.65
N LEU A 41 19.32 -13.60 -11.05
CA LEU A 41 18.40 -14.52 -11.74
C LEU A 41 17.25 -14.94 -10.83
N ILE A 42 17.52 -15.34 -9.59
CA ILE A 42 16.50 -15.70 -8.60
C ILE A 42 15.57 -14.51 -8.36
N TYR A 43 16.11 -13.32 -8.17
CA TYR A 43 15.33 -12.10 -8.00
C TYR A 43 14.44 -11.80 -9.21
N THR A 44 14.97 -11.89 -10.43
CA THR A 44 14.18 -11.64 -11.65
C THR A 44 13.12 -12.69 -11.90
N LEU A 45 13.42 -13.96 -11.66
CA LEU A 45 12.45 -15.07 -11.73
C LEU A 45 11.35 -14.90 -10.69
N ASN A 46 11.71 -14.60 -9.44
CA ASN A 46 10.74 -14.35 -8.38
C ASN A 46 9.83 -13.15 -8.72
N LYS A 47 10.42 -12.07 -9.23
CA LYS A 47 9.65 -10.90 -9.69
C LYS A 47 8.71 -11.23 -10.86
N ALA A 48 9.15 -12.05 -11.80
CA ALA A 48 8.31 -12.50 -12.91
C ALA A 48 7.18 -13.43 -12.45
N LEU A 49 7.47 -14.36 -11.55
CA LEU A 49 6.47 -15.25 -10.94
C LEU A 49 5.45 -14.48 -10.12
N ALA A 50 5.90 -13.52 -9.30
CA ALA A 50 5.00 -12.66 -8.52
C ALA A 50 4.07 -11.84 -9.43
N ARG A 51 4.61 -11.25 -10.51
CA ARG A 51 3.79 -10.54 -11.50
C ARG A 51 2.77 -11.44 -12.20
N TRP A 52 3.16 -12.66 -12.55
CA TRP A 52 2.26 -13.64 -13.14
C TRP A 52 1.18 -14.08 -12.14
N TYR A 53 1.58 -14.34 -10.91
CA TYR A 53 0.70 -14.76 -9.82
C TYR A 53 -0.33 -13.70 -9.44
N LEU A 54 0.08 -12.41 -9.40
CA LEU A 54 -0.77 -11.27 -9.03
C LEU A 54 -1.54 -10.68 -10.24
N ARG A 55 -1.40 -11.29 -11.43
CA ARG A 55 -2.08 -10.82 -12.63
C ARG A 55 -3.56 -11.17 -12.54
N THR A 56 -4.41 -10.15 -12.65
CA THR A 56 -5.85 -10.32 -12.86
C THR A 56 -6.14 -10.33 -14.35
N SER A 57 -7.12 -11.11 -14.75
CA SER A 57 -7.59 -11.18 -16.15
C SER A 57 -8.83 -10.33 -16.39
N SER A 58 -9.46 -9.80 -15.33
CA SER A 58 -10.65 -8.98 -15.44
C SER A 58 -10.29 -7.57 -15.93
N PRO A 59 -10.88 -7.10 -17.04
CA PRO A 59 -10.70 -5.72 -17.49
C PRO A 59 -11.42 -4.75 -16.55
N TRP A 60 -10.80 -3.59 -16.29
CA TRP A 60 -11.39 -2.51 -15.52
C TRP A 60 -12.02 -1.46 -16.45
N ASP A 61 -13.30 -1.18 -16.25
CA ASP A 61 -14.02 -0.10 -16.90
C ASP A 61 -14.35 0.97 -15.87
N TRP A 62 -13.45 1.92 -15.70
CA TRP A 62 -13.53 2.95 -14.67
C TRP A 62 -14.79 3.82 -14.74
N SER A 63 -15.48 3.85 -15.88
CA SER A 63 -16.78 4.54 -16.02
C SER A 63 -17.91 3.84 -15.26
N LYS A 64 -17.74 2.56 -14.93
CA LYS A 64 -18.72 1.72 -14.21
C LYS A 64 -18.31 1.43 -12.77
N GLU A 65 -17.06 1.65 -12.44
CA GLU A 65 -16.54 1.36 -11.11
C GLU A 65 -17.01 2.39 -10.09
N VAL A 66 -17.21 1.92 -8.86
CA VAL A 66 -17.53 2.75 -7.71
C VAL A 66 -16.48 2.51 -6.63
N VAL A 67 -15.81 3.58 -6.20
CA VAL A 67 -14.79 3.53 -5.16
C VAL A 67 -15.36 4.02 -3.84
N LEU A 68 -15.36 3.17 -2.82
CA LEU A 68 -15.72 3.53 -1.44
C LEU A 68 -14.46 3.83 -0.63
N VAL A 69 -14.38 5.03 -0.07
CA VAL A 69 -13.24 5.50 0.75
C VAL A 69 -13.69 5.73 2.18
N THR A 70 -13.08 5.04 3.14
CA THR A 70 -13.30 5.32 4.58
C THR A 70 -12.35 6.43 5.06
N GLY A 71 -12.85 7.33 5.93
CA GLY A 71 -12.06 8.47 6.40
C GLY A 71 -11.79 9.49 5.29
N GLY A 72 -12.77 9.71 4.39
CA GLY A 72 -12.60 10.54 3.20
C GLY A 72 -12.91 12.02 3.40
N SER A 73 -13.22 12.47 4.61
CA SER A 73 -13.52 13.88 4.91
C SER A 73 -12.27 14.73 5.13
N SER A 74 -11.11 14.12 5.36
CA SER A 74 -9.85 14.85 5.64
C SER A 74 -8.61 14.10 5.16
N GLY A 75 -7.45 14.77 5.21
CA GLY A 75 -6.13 14.19 4.96
C GLY A 75 -6.02 13.45 3.62
N ILE A 76 -5.36 12.30 3.63
CA ILE A 76 -5.14 11.46 2.45
C ILE A 76 -6.47 11.04 1.80
N GLY A 77 -7.47 10.68 2.61
CA GLY A 77 -8.78 10.24 2.11
C GLY A 77 -9.48 11.31 1.28
N ALA A 78 -9.51 12.55 1.75
CA ALA A 78 -10.13 13.67 1.01
C ALA A 78 -9.42 13.98 -0.31
N LEU A 79 -8.09 13.86 -0.33
CA LEU A 79 -7.29 14.01 -1.53
C LEU A 79 -7.56 12.89 -2.53
N LEU A 80 -7.65 11.66 -2.04
CA LEU A 80 -7.98 10.50 -2.85
C LEU A 80 -9.37 10.63 -3.50
N VAL A 81 -10.38 11.10 -2.73
CA VAL A 81 -11.72 11.40 -3.27
C VAL A 81 -11.62 12.41 -4.42
N ARG A 82 -10.87 13.51 -4.25
CA ARG A 82 -10.67 14.51 -5.31
C ARG A 82 -9.97 13.92 -6.54
N ASN A 83 -8.89 13.17 -6.34
CA ASN A 83 -8.10 12.61 -7.44
C ASN A 83 -8.91 11.62 -8.29
N LEU A 84 -9.66 10.72 -7.64
CA LEU A 84 -10.52 9.75 -8.34
C LEU A 84 -11.68 10.46 -9.05
N SER A 85 -12.28 11.43 -8.40
CA SER A 85 -13.38 12.22 -8.99
C SER A 85 -12.92 13.05 -10.19
N ALA A 86 -11.70 13.57 -10.18
CA ALA A 86 -11.11 14.29 -11.32
C ALA A 86 -10.88 13.39 -12.56
N LEU A 87 -10.93 12.08 -12.38
CA LEU A 87 -10.87 11.05 -13.43
C LEU A 87 -12.26 10.51 -13.82
N ASP A 88 -13.33 11.23 -13.48
CA ASP A 88 -14.74 10.85 -13.72
C ASP A 88 -15.16 9.51 -13.08
N ILE A 89 -14.41 9.04 -12.07
CA ILE A 89 -14.76 7.83 -11.32
C ILE A 89 -15.76 8.19 -10.23
N LYS A 90 -16.81 7.38 -10.05
CA LYS A 90 -17.78 7.55 -8.97
C LYS A 90 -17.13 7.23 -7.62
N VAL A 91 -17.27 8.14 -6.67
CA VAL A 91 -16.67 7.96 -5.34
C VAL A 91 -17.74 8.07 -4.26
N VAL A 92 -17.76 7.09 -3.38
CA VAL A 92 -18.48 7.12 -2.11
C VAL A 92 -17.46 7.40 -1.02
N THR A 93 -17.70 8.39 -0.19
CA THR A 93 -16.90 8.65 1.00
C THR A 93 -17.70 8.47 2.26
N VAL A 94 -17.12 7.80 3.25
CA VAL A 94 -17.72 7.62 4.57
C VAL A 94 -16.78 8.13 5.65
N ASP A 95 -17.34 8.86 6.61
CA ASP A 95 -16.57 9.42 7.74
C ASP A 95 -17.53 9.75 8.90
N ILE A 96 -17.01 9.91 10.12
CA ILE A 96 -17.76 10.38 11.28
C ILE A 96 -18.07 11.89 11.18
N GLN A 97 -17.25 12.65 10.46
CA GLN A 97 -17.39 14.09 10.25
C GLN A 97 -17.74 14.39 8.79
N PRO A 98 -18.52 15.41 8.51
CA PRO A 98 -18.75 15.85 7.15
C PRO A 98 -17.44 16.33 6.49
N PRO A 99 -17.38 16.30 5.13
CA PRO A 99 -16.22 16.81 4.41
C PRO A 99 -15.97 18.30 4.72
N LEU A 100 -14.71 18.66 4.90
CA LEU A 100 -14.29 20.05 5.18
C LEU A 100 -14.47 20.97 3.96
N SER A 101 -14.58 20.42 2.76
CA SER A 101 -14.79 21.15 1.51
C SER A 101 -15.92 20.49 0.72
N PRO A 102 -16.61 21.24 -0.15
CA PRO A 102 -17.62 20.66 -1.04
C PRO A 102 -17.05 19.49 -1.83
N LEU A 103 -17.84 18.44 -1.95
CA LEU A 103 -17.45 17.26 -2.75
C LEU A 103 -17.62 17.56 -4.25
N PRO A 104 -16.81 16.92 -5.10
CA PRO A 104 -17.04 16.89 -6.54
C PRO A 104 -18.42 16.32 -6.91
N PRO A 105 -18.98 16.65 -8.09
CA PRO A 105 -20.34 16.24 -8.47
C PRO A 105 -20.56 14.72 -8.55
N ASN A 106 -19.49 13.95 -8.82
CA ASN A 106 -19.50 12.48 -8.91
C ASN A 106 -19.06 11.79 -7.60
N ALA A 107 -18.99 12.55 -6.49
CA ALA A 107 -18.72 12.02 -5.16
C ALA A 107 -19.91 12.25 -4.22
N CYS A 108 -20.23 11.25 -3.40
CA CYS A 108 -21.26 11.35 -2.37
C CYS A 108 -20.70 10.98 -0.99
N PHE A 109 -21.33 11.54 0.05
CA PHE A 109 -20.93 11.36 1.45
C PHE A 109 -22.03 10.69 2.25
N TYR A 110 -21.63 9.72 3.06
CA TYR A 110 -22.49 9.15 4.11
C TYR A 110 -21.78 9.26 5.46
N GLN A 111 -22.48 9.80 6.44
CA GLN A 111 -21.97 9.82 7.80
C GLN A 111 -21.97 8.40 8.36
N LEU A 112 -20.79 7.93 8.81
CA LEU A 112 -20.61 6.57 9.29
C LEU A 112 -19.51 6.52 10.36
N ASP A 113 -19.84 5.93 11.53
CA ASP A 113 -18.84 5.40 12.43
C ASP A 113 -18.52 3.95 12.01
N VAL A 114 -17.34 3.77 11.42
CA VAL A 114 -16.88 2.47 10.91
C VAL A 114 -16.66 1.43 12.03
N THR A 115 -16.63 1.85 13.29
CA THR A 115 -16.49 0.94 14.44
C THR A 115 -17.81 0.26 14.81
N SER A 116 -18.95 0.75 14.29
CA SER A 116 -20.27 0.20 14.51
C SER A 116 -20.70 -0.75 13.38
N PRO A 117 -20.72 -2.08 13.57
CA PRO A 117 -21.15 -3.02 12.53
C PRO A 117 -22.60 -2.79 12.08
N ALA A 118 -23.47 -2.32 13.00
CA ALA A 118 -24.87 -2.00 12.66
C ALA A 118 -24.97 -0.78 11.75
N ALA A 119 -24.19 0.27 12.05
CA ALA A 119 -24.11 1.47 11.21
C ALA A 119 -23.51 1.14 9.82
N VAL A 120 -22.48 0.29 9.77
CA VAL A 120 -21.89 -0.17 8.51
C VAL A 120 -22.94 -0.83 7.63
N ARG A 121 -23.72 -1.79 8.15
CA ARG A 121 -24.79 -2.46 7.42
C ARG A 121 -25.88 -1.48 6.93
N SER A 122 -26.31 -0.57 7.80
CA SER A 122 -27.34 0.41 7.45
C SER A 122 -26.89 1.36 6.33
N VAL A 123 -25.65 1.88 6.43
CA VAL A 123 -25.11 2.77 5.39
C VAL A 123 -24.82 2.00 4.10
N ALA A 124 -24.34 0.76 4.18
CA ALA A 124 -24.13 -0.07 3.00
C ALA A 124 -25.45 -0.33 2.23
N GLN A 125 -26.55 -0.57 2.95
CA GLN A 125 -27.86 -0.71 2.31
C GLN A 125 -28.26 0.57 1.57
N ARG A 126 -28.11 1.72 2.18
CA ARG A 126 -28.39 3.02 1.54
C ARG A 126 -27.50 3.25 0.31
N ILE A 127 -26.22 2.91 0.39
CA ILE A 127 -25.31 3.00 -0.76
C ILE A 127 -25.81 2.14 -1.92
N ARG A 128 -26.26 0.91 -1.67
CA ARG A 128 -26.83 0.01 -2.69
C ARG A 128 -28.12 0.57 -3.30
N GLU A 129 -28.99 1.15 -2.47
CA GLU A 129 -30.25 1.76 -2.92
C GLU A 129 -29.99 2.99 -3.81
N ASP A 130 -29.07 3.87 -3.39
CA ASP A 130 -28.77 5.12 -4.09
C ASP A 130 -27.96 4.91 -5.39
N LEU A 131 -27.10 3.90 -5.43
CA LEU A 131 -26.18 3.64 -6.57
C LEU A 131 -26.63 2.47 -7.47
N GLY A 132 -27.59 1.69 -7.04
CA GLY A 132 -28.06 0.50 -7.76
C GLY A 132 -27.12 -0.71 -7.67
N GLY A 133 -26.17 -0.72 -6.72
CA GLY A 133 -25.22 -1.83 -6.55
C GLY A 133 -24.17 -1.57 -5.47
N ASP A 134 -23.31 -2.57 -5.28
CA ASP A 134 -22.19 -2.47 -4.34
C ASP A 134 -20.99 -1.72 -4.96
N PRO A 135 -20.20 -1.00 -4.15
CA PRO A 135 -18.89 -0.52 -4.57
C PRO A 135 -17.98 -1.67 -5.03
N THR A 136 -17.27 -1.44 -6.12
CA THR A 136 -16.33 -2.41 -6.69
C THR A 136 -14.91 -2.23 -6.13
N VAL A 137 -14.61 -1.09 -5.54
CA VAL A 137 -13.34 -0.81 -4.86
C VAL A 137 -13.61 -0.33 -3.45
N LEU A 138 -13.01 -0.99 -2.45
CA LEU A 138 -13.05 -0.59 -1.05
C LEU A 138 -11.68 -0.10 -0.61
N VAL A 139 -11.58 1.17 -0.20
CA VAL A 139 -10.35 1.75 0.38
C VAL A 139 -10.52 1.91 1.89
N ASN A 140 -9.91 1.03 2.66
CA ASN A 140 -9.78 1.11 4.10
C ASN A 140 -8.67 2.12 4.45
N ASN A 141 -9.04 3.41 4.51
CA ASN A 141 -8.12 4.51 4.80
C ASN A 141 -8.33 5.10 6.20
N ALA A 142 -9.51 4.99 6.79
CA ALA A 142 -9.78 5.51 8.14
C ALA A 142 -8.72 5.04 9.15
N GLY A 143 -8.23 5.94 9.97
CA GLY A 143 -7.22 5.62 10.96
C GLY A 143 -7.04 6.72 12.00
N VAL A 144 -6.65 6.29 13.20
CA VAL A 144 -6.37 7.17 14.35
C VAL A 144 -5.08 6.74 15.04
N GLY A 145 -4.50 7.63 15.82
CA GLY A 145 -3.35 7.36 16.68
C GLY A 145 -3.28 8.40 17.80
N THR A 146 -2.54 8.12 18.85
CA THR A 146 -2.43 8.99 20.02
C THR A 146 -1.11 9.74 20.09
N GLY A 147 -0.04 9.18 19.53
CA GLY A 147 1.32 9.71 19.66
C GLY A 147 1.84 9.72 21.10
N LYS A 148 1.27 8.87 21.99
CA LYS A 148 1.60 8.82 23.41
C LYS A 148 2.47 7.60 23.75
N PRO A 149 3.34 7.71 24.78
CA PRO A 149 3.95 6.54 25.40
C PRO A 149 2.89 5.58 25.94
N LEU A 150 3.18 4.27 25.88
CA LEU A 150 2.23 3.20 26.27
C LEU A 150 1.57 3.42 27.63
N LEU A 151 2.34 3.83 28.63
CA LEU A 151 1.83 4.06 30.00
C LEU A 151 1.01 5.36 30.14
N ALA A 152 0.99 6.22 29.11
CA ALA A 152 0.22 7.47 29.07
C ALA A 152 -1.06 7.35 28.22
N GLU A 153 -1.29 6.22 27.55
CA GLU A 153 -2.54 5.93 26.85
C GLU A 153 -3.60 5.46 27.86
N THR A 154 -4.85 5.94 27.70
CA THR A 154 -5.98 5.39 28.43
C THR A 154 -6.51 4.14 27.76
N ASP A 155 -7.27 3.31 28.48
CA ASP A 155 -7.91 2.10 27.95
C ASP A 155 -8.79 2.43 26.73
N GLU A 156 -9.53 3.54 26.77
CA GLU A 156 -10.38 3.99 25.67
C GLU A 156 -9.56 4.38 24.45
N GLN A 157 -8.40 5.01 24.63
CA GLN A 157 -7.52 5.38 23.52
C GLN A 157 -6.94 4.13 22.86
N VAL A 158 -6.50 3.16 23.64
CA VAL A 158 -6.04 1.87 23.13
C VAL A 158 -7.16 1.18 22.35
N ARG A 159 -8.33 1.00 22.95
CA ARG A 159 -9.50 0.37 22.29
C ARG A 159 -9.84 1.08 21.00
N ARG A 160 -10.00 2.42 21.03
CA ARG A 160 -10.34 3.21 19.84
C ARG A 160 -9.32 3.04 18.71
N THR A 161 -8.02 2.96 19.05
CA THR A 161 -6.97 2.74 18.03
C THR A 161 -7.16 1.40 17.33
N PHE A 162 -7.45 0.34 18.06
CA PHE A 162 -7.71 -0.97 17.46
C PHE A 162 -9.05 -1.02 16.74
N ASP A 163 -10.11 -0.49 17.33
CA ASP A 163 -11.45 -0.50 16.75
C ASP A 163 -11.47 0.19 15.39
N VAL A 164 -10.83 1.37 15.26
CA VAL A 164 -10.80 2.11 14.00
C VAL A 164 -9.81 1.50 13.01
N ASN A 165 -8.57 1.23 13.45
CA ASN A 165 -7.49 0.90 12.51
C ASN A 165 -7.54 -0.54 12.00
N ILE A 166 -8.20 -1.45 12.74
CA ILE A 166 -8.23 -2.86 12.36
C ILE A 166 -9.63 -3.49 12.46
N VAL A 167 -10.34 -3.37 13.60
CA VAL A 167 -11.64 -4.06 13.74
C VAL A 167 -12.66 -3.54 12.70
N ALA A 168 -12.68 -2.22 12.45
CA ALA A 168 -13.51 -1.61 11.43
C ALA A 168 -13.23 -2.16 10.01
N GLN A 169 -11.97 -2.49 9.70
CA GLN A 169 -11.64 -3.08 8.40
C GLN A 169 -12.29 -4.45 8.22
N PHE A 170 -12.40 -5.27 9.27
CA PHE A 170 -13.16 -6.52 9.21
C PHE A 170 -14.63 -6.27 8.89
N TRP A 171 -15.25 -5.24 9.50
CA TRP A 171 -16.65 -4.93 9.23
C TRP A 171 -16.85 -4.46 7.79
N MET A 172 -16.01 -3.57 7.30
CA MET A 172 -16.07 -3.08 5.92
C MET A 172 -15.83 -4.20 4.90
N VAL A 173 -14.80 -5.02 5.12
CA VAL A 173 -14.51 -6.17 4.22
C VAL A 173 -15.67 -7.16 4.24
N ARG A 174 -16.18 -7.55 5.40
CA ARG A 174 -17.31 -8.50 5.52
C ARG A 174 -18.58 -7.99 4.86
N GLU A 175 -18.78 -6.67 4.81
CA GLU A 175 -19.96 -6.07 4.22
C GLU A 175 -19.88 -6.00 2.70
N PHE A 176 -18.76 -5.60 2.12
CA PHE A 176 -18.65 -5.31 0.68
C PHE A 176 -17.95 -6.40 -0.14
N LEU A 177 -17.11 -7.24 0.49
CA LEU A 177 -16.42 -8.31 -0.20
C LEU A 177 -17.32 -9.37 -0.84
N PRO A 178 -18.47 -9.78 -0.25
CA PRO A 178 -19.31 -10.83 -0.85
C PRO A 178 -19.75 -10.53 -2.28
N ALA A 179 -20.05 -9.27 -2.61
CA ALA A 179 -20.41 -8.87 -3.97
C ALA A 179 -19.21 -8.98 -4.92
N MET A 180 -18.02 -8.57 -4.49
CA MET A 180 -16.78 -8.69 -5.26
C MET A 180 -16.44 -10.17 -5.53
N VAL A 181 -16.56 -11.03 -4.51
CA VAL A 181 -16.33 -12.49 -4.64
C VAL A 181 -17.31 -13.10 -5.62
N LYS A 182 -18.59 -12.78 -5.52
CA LYS A 182 -19.63 -13.28 -6.43
C LYS A 182 -19.38 -12.89 -7.89
N ALA A 183 -18.89 -11.68 -8.11
CA ALA A 183 -18.58 -11.17 -9.45
C ALA A 183 -17.19 -11.63 -9.95
N ASP A 184 -16.35 -12.19 -9.09
CA ASP A 184 -14.90 -12.39 -9.28
C ASP A 184 -14.25 -11.11 -9.85
N HIS A 185 -14.68 -9.95 -9.33
CA HIS A 185 -14.24 -8.62 -9.74
C HIS A 185 -14.31 -7.65 -8.56
N GLY A 186 -13.25 -6.91 -8.31
CA GLY A 186 -13.20 -5.92 -7.24
C GLY A 186 -11.78 -5.67 -6.76
N HIS A 187 -11.65 -4.70 -5.85
CA HIS A 187 -10.35 -4.31 -5.29
C HIS A 187 -10.49 -3.85 -3.83
N VAL A 188 -9.82 -4.53 -2.92
CA VAL A 188 -9.69 -4.09 -1.53
C VAL A 188 -8.33 -3.45 -1.33
N VAL A 189 -8.30 -2.17 -0.96
CA VAL A 189 -7.10 -1.38 -0.72
C VAL A 189 -7.00 -1.05 0.76
N THR A 190 -5.89 -1.39 1.39
CA THR A 190 -5.61 -1.12 2.80
C THR A 190 -4.55 -0.02 2.92
N VAL A 191 -4.88 1.08 3.59
CA VAL A 191 -3.91 2.11 3.94
C VAL A 191 -3.33 1.77 5.32
N ALA A 192 -2.19 1.08 5.30
CA ALA A 192 -1.43 0.69 6.48
C ALA A 192 -0.47 1.82 6.92
N SER A 193 0.79 1.51 7.16
CA SER A 193 1.86 2.45 7.50
C SER A 193 3.21 1.72 7.48
N MET A 194 4.32 2.45 7.37
CA MET A 194 5.64 1.90 7.72
C MET A 194 5.70 1.38 9.16
N ALA A 195 4.84 1.88 10.03
CA ALA A 195 4.65 1.36 11.38
C ALA A 195 4.19 -0.11 11.43
N SER A 196 3.75 -0.71 10.30
CA SER A 196 3.50 -2.15 10.19
C SER A 196 4.77 -3.00 10.32
N PHE A 197 5.93 -2.42 10.03
CA PHE A 197 7.23 -3.11 9.99
C PHE A 197 8.19 -2.58 11.07
N LEU A 198 8.05 -1.29 11.45
CA LEU A 198 8.96 -0.61 12.35
C LEU A 198 8.16 0.15 13.43
N THR A 199 8.26 -0.34 14.65
CA THR A 199 7.63 0.32 15.81
C THR A 199 8.55 1.37 16.39
N LEU A 200 8.02 2.58 16.61
CA LEU A 200 8.72 3.66 17.29
C LEU A 200 8.16 3.88 18.69
N ALA A 201 8.98 4.46 19.56
CA ALA A 201 8.52 4.91 20.88
C ALA A 201 7.33 5.88 20.74
N SER A 202 6.44 5.88 21.72
CA SER A 202 5.19 6.67 21.72
C SER A 202 4.22 6.33 20.57
N ASN A 203 4.35 5.14 19.95
CA ASN A 203 3.53 4.72 18.83
C ASN A 203 3.18 3.21 18.89
N VAL A 204 3.25 2.59 20.06
CA VAL A 204 3.14 1.14 20.22
C VAL A 204 1.76 0.64 19.78
N GLY A 205 0.68 1.19 20.36
CA GLY A 205 -0.70 0.79 20.03
C GLY A 205 -1.01 0.98 18.53
N TYR A 206 -0.61 2.11 17.97
CA TYR A 206 -0.75 2.37 16.53
C TYR A 206 0.01 1.35 15.68
N SER A 207 1.28 1.09 15.98
CA SER A 207 2.11 0.13 15.22
C SER A 207 1.54 -1.28 15.28
N CYS A 208 1.09 -1.73 16.47
CA CYS A 208 0.40 -3.02 16.63
C CYS A 208 -0.84 -3.08 15.71
N SER A 209 -1.67 -2.02 15.68
CA SER A 209 -2.85 -1.98 14.83
C SER A 209 -2.53 -2.02 13.34
N LYS A 210 -1.44 -1.36 12.91
CA LYS A 210 -0.99 -1.36 11.51
C LYS A 210 -0.31 -2.67 11.10
N ALA A 211 0.39 -3.35 12.01
CA ALA A 211 0.88 -4.71 11.81
C ALA A 211 -0.29 -5.71 11.66
N ALA A 212 -1.35 -5.56 12.46
CA ALA A 212 -2.56 -6.36 12.32
C ALA A 212 -3.27 -6.09 10.97
N ALA A 213 -3.30 -4.85 10.48
CA ALA A 213 -3.84 -4.52 9.15
C ALA A 213 -3.04 -5.17 8.01
N LEU A 214 -1.70 -5.27 8.16
CA LEU A 214 -0.86 -6.03 7.23
C LEU A 214 -1.23 -7.50 7.24
N SER A 215 -1.38 -8.12 8.42
CA SER A 215 -1.77 -9.52 8.55
C SER A 215 -3.17 -9.79 7.97
N LEU A 216 -4.14 -8.87 8.18
CA LEU A 216 -5.46 -8.97 7.56
C LEU A 216 -5.37 -8.96 6.03
N HIS A 217 -4.58 -8.04 5.45
CA HIS A 217 -4.37 -7.97 4.01
C HIS A 217 -3.77 -9.27 3.45
N GLU A 218 -2.76 -9.83 4.11
CA GLU A 218 -2.14 -11.09 3.71
C GLU A 218 -3.12 -12.26 3.78
N GLY A 219 -3.86 -12.38 4.89
CA GLY A 219 -4.89 -13.40 5.09
C GLY A 219 -6.00 -13.29 4.05
N LEU A 220 -6.52 -12.08 3.79
CA LEU A 220 -7.54 -11.85 2.79
C LEU A 220 -7.08 -12.26 1.38
N THR A 221 -5.84 -11.93 1.02
CA THR A 221 -5.26 -12.34 -0.27
C THR A 221 -5.24 -13.86 -0.43
N GLN A 222 -4.92 -14.59 0.64
CA GLN A 222 -4.93 -16.06 0.66
C GLN A 222 -6.37 -16.61 0.56
N GLU A 223 -7.31 -16.06 1.34
CA GLU A 223 -8.69 -16.52 1.32
C GLU A 223 -9.37 -16.31 -0.02
N LEU A 224 -9.18 -15.15 -0.66
CA LEU A 224 -9.72 -14.86 -1.99
C LEU A 224 -9.34 -15.95 -2.99
N ARG A 225 -8.10 -16.40 -2.94
CA ARG A 225 -7.59 -17.38 -3.87
C ARG A 225 -7.96 -18.82 -3.51
N TYR A 226 -7.79 -19.20 -2.24
CA TYR A 226 -7.85 -20.61 -1.84
C TYR A 226 -9.17 -21.03 -1.18
N ARG A 227 -9.98 -20.07 -0.73
CA ARG A 227 -11.27 -20.35 -0.09
C ARG A 227 -12.44 -19.86 -0.92
N TYR A 228 -12.33 -18.67 -1.52
CA TYR A 228 -13.43 -18.05 -2.27
C TYR A 228 -13.33 -18.28 -3.77
N ASN A 229 -12.21 -18.80 -4.28
CA ASN A 229 -11.95 -18.99 -5.72
C ASN A 229 -12.20 -17.71 -6.55
N ALA A 230 -11.87 -16.56 -5.96
CA ALA A 230 -12.07 -15.23 -6.53
C ALA A 230 -10.71 -14.58 -6.84
N SER A 231 -9.96 -15.18 -7.75
CA SER A 231 -8.57 -14.78 -8.05
C SER A 231 -8.44 -13.47 -8.82
N ASN A 232 -9.53 -12.95 -9.38
CA ASN A 232 -9.58 -11.66 -10.05
C ASN A 232 -9.93 -10.51 -9.10
N VAL A 233 -10.34 -10.78 -7.85
CA VAL A 233 -10.46 -9.74 -6.83
C VAL A 233 -9.07 -9.34 -6.36
N CYS A 234 -8.73 -8.06 -6.59
CA CYS A 234 -7.44 -7.48 -6.21
C CYS A 234 -7.38 -7.18 -4.73
N THR A 235 -6.17 -7.28 -4.18
CA THR A 235 -5.86 -6.75 -2.84
C THR A 235 -4.60 -5.90 -2.91
N SER A 236 -4.64 -4.72 -2.31
CA SER A 236 -3.49 -3.82 -2.25
C SER A 236 -3.27 -3.27 -0.86
N ILE A 237 -2.01 -3.06 -0.52
CA ILE A 237 -1.65 -2.42 0.74
C ILE A 237 -0.62 -1.32 0.51
N ILE A 238 -0.83 -0.17 1.12
CA ILE A 238 0.02 1.00 1.02
C ILE A 238 0.61 1.27 2.40
N HIS A 239 1.92 1.48 2.46
CA HIS A 239 2.66 1.76 3.68
C HIS A 239 3.28 3.17 3.62
N PRO A 240 2.51 4.22 3.90
CA PRO A 240 3.07 5.57 3.96
C PRO A 240 4.04 5.71 5.13
N MET A 241 5.09 6.50 4.93
CA MET A 241 5.85 7.08 6.03
C MET A 241 5.06 8.24 6.67
N PHE A 242 5.71 8.99 7.55
CA PHE A 242 5.12 10.14 8.21
C PHE A 242 4.61 11.15 7.18
N THR A 243 3.30 11.35 7.14
CA THR A 243 2.62 12.18 6.16
C THR A 243 1.95 13.35 6.87
N ARG A 244 2.09 14.56 6.36
CA ARG A 244 1.55 15.80 6.93
C ARG A 244 0.02 15.82 6.90
N THR A 245 -0.59 15.15 7.86
CA THR A 245 -2.05 15.03 8.03
C THR A 245 -2.46 15.43 9.44
N PRO A 246 -3.75 15.69 9.71
CA PRO A 246 -4.24 15.95 11.05
C PRO A 246 -3.85 14.88 12.07
N LEU A 247 -3.69 13.63 11.64
CA LEU A 247 -3.25 12.51 12.48
C LEU A 247 -1.86 12.76 13.09
N ILE A 248 -0.93 13.33 12.32
CA ILE A 248 0.44 13.60 12.79
C ILE A 248 0.54 14.89 13.60
N GLN A 249 -0.34 15.87 13.38
CA GLN A 249 -0.34 17.11 14.17
C GLN A 249 -0.50 16.84 15.66
N LEU A 250 -1.22 15.78 16.04
CA LEU A 250 -1.34 15.34 17.43
C LEU A 250 -0.02 14.82 18.03
N ALA A 251 0.87 14.30 17.20
CA ALA A 251 2.17 13.76 17.62
C ALA A 251 3.30 14.82 17.59
N THR A 252 3.14 15.89 16.80
CA THR A 252 4.20 16.90 16.56
C THR A 252 4.11 18.11 17.47
N VAL A 253 3.18 18.17 18.41
CA VAL A 253 2.96 19.32 19.33
C VAL A 253 4.22 19.74 20.15
N LYS A 254 5.29 18.94 20.16
CA LYS A 254 6.53 19.21 20.89
C LYS A 254 7.74 19.60 20.03
N GLY A 255 7.58 19.90 18.76
CA GLY A 255 8.62 20.57 17.96
C GLY A 255 9.81 19.73 17.48
N ASP A 256 10.02 18.52 17.97
CA ASP A 256 11.20 17.69 17.69
C ASP A 256 10.86 16.45 16.86
N PHE A 257 10.20 16.63 15.71
CA PHE A 257 9.98 15.51 14.81
C PHE A 257 11.23 15.35 13.92
N PRO A 258 11.99 14.25 14.05
CA PRO A 258 13.33 14.12 13.44
C PRO A 258 13.29 13.75 11.95
N ALA A 259 12.13 13.74 11.28
CA ALA A 259 12.00 13.32 9.90
C ALA A 259 11.23 14.32 9.05
N ASP A 260 11.62 14.45 7.80
CA ASP A 260 10.85 15.17 6.80
C ASP A 260 9.51 14.45 6.59
N LEU A 261 8.42 15.23 6.54
CA LEU A 261 7.07 14.70 6.34
C LEU A 261 6.74 14.60 4.86
N LEU A 262 6.16 13.47 4.44
CA LEU A 262 5.56 13.36 3.11
C LEU A 262 4.40 14.34 2.97
N ASP A 263 4.23 14.86 1.77
CA ASP A 263 3.01 15.58 1.42
C ASP A 263 1.86 14.58 1.21
N PRO A 264 0.68 14.83 1.77
CA PRO A 264 -0.46 13.92 1.65
C PRO A 264 -0.93 13.75 0.20
N GLU A 265 -0.68 14.74 -0.66
CA GLU A 265 -0.93 14.68 -2.10
C GLU A 265 -0.13 13.57 -2.77
N ASP A 266 1.15 13.43 -2.45
CA ASP A 266 2.02 12.38 -3.02
C ASP A 266 1.54 10.97 -2.63
N VAL A 267 1.05 10.83 -1.41
CA VAL A 267 0.47 9.56 -0.93
C VAL A 267 -0.85 9.27 -1.63
N ALA A 268 -1.73 10.25 -1.75
CA ALA A 268 -3.02 10.10 -2.44
C ALA A 268 -2.80 9.77 -3.93
N ASP A 269 -1.83 10.41 -4.59
CA ASP A 269 -1.45 10.12 -5.98
C ASP A 269 -0.93 8.69 -6.14
N ALA A 270 -0.09 8.21 -5.23
CA ALA A 270 0.41 6.84 -5.24
C ALA A 270 -0.74 5.84 -5.09
N ILE A 271 -1.67 6.08 -4.16
CA ILE A 271 -2.86 5.24 -3.98
C ILE A 271 -3.74 5.26 -5.24
N THR A 272 -4.00 6.43 -5.81
CA THR A 272 -4.78 6.59 -7.05
C THR A 272 -4.17 5.78 -8.19
N LYS A 273 -2.88 5.94 -8.45
CA LYS A 273 -2.15 5.17 -9.48
C LYS A 273 -2.22 3.67 -9.22
N HIS A 274 -2.16 3.27 -7.96
CA HIS A 274 -2.23 1.86 -7.59
C HIS A 274 -3.63 1.27 -7.85
N ILE A 275 -4.69 1.98 -7.49
CA ILE A 275 -6.08 1.61 -7.80
C ILE A 275 -6.26 1.46 -9.31
N LEU A 276 -5.86 2.46 -10.10
CA LEU A 276 -6.03 2.49 -11.55
C LEU A 276 -5.28 1.36 -12.29
N ARG A 277 -4.21 0.82 -11.71
CA ARG A 277 -3.53 -0.36 -12.25
C ARG A 277 -4.40 -1.62 -12.23
N GLY A 278 -5.44 -1.67 -11.41
CA GLY A 278 -6.40 -2.78 -11.33
C GLY A 278 -5.75 -4.13 -11.05
N ARG A 279 -4.74 -4.18 -10.17
CA ARG A 279 -4.02 -5.41 -9.81
C ARG A 279 -3.52 -5.37 -8.38
N SER A 280 -3.38 -6.55 -7.80
CA SER A 280 -2.85 -6.71 -6.44
C SER A 280 -1.41 -6.22 -6.30
N GLY A 281 -1.06 -5.74 -5.11
CA GLY A 281 0.32 -5.35 -4.82
C GLY A 281 0.50 -4.65 -3.48
N SER A 282 1.77 -4.42 -3.14
CA SER A 282 2.18 -3.67 -1.95
C SER A 282 3.09 -2.53 -2.36
N THR A 283 2.88 -1.35 -1.81
CA THR A 283 3.68 -0.17 -2.09
C THR A 283 4.11 0.51 -0.79
N VAL A 284 5.40 0.76 -0.67
CA VAL A 284 5.98 1.59 0.38
C VAL A 284 6.25 2.98 -0.18
N LYS A 285 5.65 4.02 0.39
CA LYS A 285 5.90 5.40 -0.01
C LYS A 285 6.85 6.05 1.00
N THR A 286 8.09 6.25 0.57
CA THR A 286 9.18 6.80 1.41
C THR A 286 9.83 8.06 0.84
N ASP A 287 9.50 8.45 -0.40
CA ASP A 287 10.27 9.47 -1.11
C ASP A 287 9.77 10.88 -0.86
N LEU A 288 10.72 11.73 -0.48
CA LEU A 288 10.57 13.16 -0.24
C LEU A 288 10.96 14.00 -1.47
N THR A 289 11.41 13.38 -2.55
CA THR A 289 12.10 14.07 -3.66
C THR A 289 11.23 14.35 -4.89
N SER A 290 9.94 14.07 -4.85
CA SER A 290 9.08 14.12 -6.05
C SER A 290 8.54 15.50 -6.43
N ARG A 291 8.86 16.57 -5.70
CA ARG A 291 8.58 17.96 -6.12
C ARG A 291 9.86 18.66 -6.57
N PRO A 292 9.83 19.47 -7.66
CA PRO A 292 10.93 20.37 -7.96
C PRO A 292 11.14 21.29 -6.77
N SER A 293 12.31 21.19 -6.16
CA SER A 293 12.75 21.98 -5.02
C SER A 293 12.59 23.47 -5.28
N PHE A 294 11.89 24.21 -4.44
CA PHE A 294 12.13 25.64 -4.28
C PHE A 294 13.61 25.80 -3.89
N PRO A 295 14.30 26.80 -4.44
CA PRO A 295 15.72 26.99 -4.16
C PRO A 295 15.89 27.37 -2.68
N THR A 296 16.45 26.46 -1.90
CA THR A 296 17.01 26.76 -0.59
C THR A 296 18.52 26.74 -0.73
N ASP A 297 19.14 27.91 -0.65
CA ASP A 297 20.58 28.10 -0.60
C ASP A 297 21.19 27.48 0.66
N ARG A 298 21.41 26.15 0.65
CA ARG A 298 22.32 25.50 1.60
C ARG A 298 22.96 24.28 0.92
N PRO A 299 24.30 24.20 0.83
CA PRO A 299 24.99 23.01 0.38
C PRO A 299 24.98 21.95 1.50
N GLY A 300 24.16 20.90 1.33
CA GLY A 300 24.19 19.68 2.13
C GLY A 300 24.88 18.56 1.36
N PRO A 301 25.36 17.47 2.04
CA PRO A 301 25.93 16.33 1.37
C PRO A 301 24.89 15.70 0.42
N GLY A 302 25.32 15.40 -0.81
CA GLY A 302 24.47 14.94 -1.90
C GLY A 302 23.64 13.70 -1.54
N PRO A 303 22.42 13.59 -2.07
CA PRO A 303 21.52 12.48 -1.75
C PRO A 303 22.04 11.17 -2.34
N VAL A 304 22.08 10.13 -1.51
CA VAL A 304 22.11 8.74 -1.99
C VAL A 304 20.75 8.48 -2.65
N ALA A 305 20.75 8.19 -3.94
CA ALA A 305 19.55 7.89 -4.70
C ALA A 305 18.90 6.61 -4.19
N VAL A 306 17.87 6.75 -3.35
CA VAL A 306 16.96 5.65 -3.01
C VAL A 306 15.83 5.69 -4.05
N PRO A 307 15.43 4.57 -4.66
CA PRO A 307 14.33 4.54 -5.62
C PRO A 307 13.06 5.12 -5.01
N SER A 308 12.41 6.05 -5.68
CA SER A 308 11.26 6.84 -5.20
C SER A 308 10.00 6.03 -4.88
N GLU A 309 9.89 4.84 -5.45
CA GLU A 309 8.85 3.86 -5.18
C GLU A 309 9.50 2.48 -5.08
N LEU A 310 9.54 1.92 -3.87
CA LEU A 310 9.88 0.52 -3.69
C LEU A 310 8.58 -0.28 -3.87
N GLU A 311 8.33 -0.79 -5.07
CA GLU A 311 7.30 -1.80 -5.27
C GLU A 311 7.78 -3.10 -4.60
N VAL A 312 7.27 -3.38 -3.41
CA VAL A 312 7.48 -4.67 -2.76
C VAL A 312 6.43 -5.63 -3.32
N TYR A 313 6.85 -6.49 -4.22
CA TYR A 313 6.00 -7.55 -4.77
C TYR A 313 5.91 -8.71 -3.75
N GLY A 314 4.83 -8.72 -3.00
CA GLY A 314 4.57 -9.74 -1.97
C GLY A 314 5.16 -9.38 -0.61
N THR A 315 4.49 -9.83 0.40
CA THR A 315 4.94 -9.83 1.79
C THR A 315 5.88 -11.01 2.03
N ALA A 316 6.54 -11.08 3.16
CA ALA A 316 7.49 -12.15 3.49
C ALA A 316 6.90 -13.57 3.27
N SER A 317 5.58 -13.75 3.49
CA SER A 317 4.90 -15.01 3.26
C SER A 317 4.73 -15.38 1.78
N THR A 318 4.71 -14.39 0.88
CA THR A 318 4.62 -14.60 -0.58
C THR A 318 5.97 -14.94 -1.20
N TYR A 319 7.09 -14.61 -0.51
CA TYR A 319 8.44 -14.82 -1.04
C TYR A 319 9.10 -16.13 -0.61
N ILE A 320 8.68 -16.74 0.50
CA ILE A 320 9.44 -17.82 1.14
C ILE A 320 8.87 -19.22 0.82
N LEU A 321 7.59 -19.31 0.48
CA LEU A 321 6.99 -20.61 0.14
C LEU A 321 6.25 -20.48 -1.19
N PRO A 322 6.51 -21.36 -2.17
CA PRO A 322 5.54 -21.59 -3.23
C PRO A 322 4.22 -21.95 -2.55
N PRO A 323 3.06 -21.63 -3.15
CA PRO A 323 1.79 -22.04 -2.59
C PRO A 323 1.87 -23.52 -2.28
N ILE A 324 1.81 -23.86 -1.00
CA ILE A 324 1.71 -25.23 -0.55
C ILE A 324 0.37 -25.68 -1.15
N GLY A 325 0.44 -26.56 -2.14
CA GLY A 325 -0.74 -27.05 -2.84
C GLY A 325 -1.78 -27.62 -1.87
N PRO A 326 -3.00 -27.90 -2.31
CA PRO A 326 -4.09 -28.39 -1.46
C PRO A 326 -3.77 -29.65 -0.67
N GLU A 327 -2.63 -30.27 -0.91
CA GLU A 327 -2.16 -31.48 -0.22
C GLU A 327 -1.57 -31.23 1.19
N PHE A 328 -1.26 -29.96 1.55
CA PHE A 328 -0.85 -29.61 2.91
C PHE A 328 -2.01 -29.01 3.71
N ASP A 329 -3.05 -29.81 3.89
CA ASP A 329 -4.21 -29.47 4.70
C ASP A 329 -3.95 -29.72 6.19
N LEU A 330 -2.98 -28.97 6.73
CA LEU A 330 -2.67 -29.00 8.16
C LEU A 330 -3.86 -28.46 8.97
N PHE A 331 -4.64 -27.53 8.40
CA PHE A 331 -5.77 -26.88 9.08
C PHE A 331 -7.02 -27.78 9.13
N ASN A 332 -7.33 -28.57 8.13
CA ASN A 332 -8.44 -29.52 8.18
C ASN A 332 -8.18 -30.67 9.17
N ARG A 333 -6.94 -30.90 9.59
CA ARG A 333 -6.62 -31.85 10.67
C ARG A 333 -6.80 -31.23 12.06
N VAL A 334 -6.69 -29.91 12.19
CA VAL A 334 -6.87 -29.21 13.47
C VAL A 334 -8.36 -28.97 13.74
N GLU A 335 -9.21 -28.67 12.75
CA GLU A 335 -10.67 -28.55 12.92
C GLU A 335 -11.36 -29.84 13.36
N LYS A 336 -10.76 -30.99 13.09
CA LYS A 336 -11.30 -32.30 13.57
C LYS A 336 -10.81 -32.70 14.96
N ALA A 337 -9.93 -31.89 15.56
CA ALA A 337 -9.34 -32.16 16.89
C ALA A 337 -9.83 -31.21 18.01
N TRP A 338 -10.79 -30.28 17.69
CA TRP A 338 -11.46 -29.40 18.67
C TRP A 338 -13.00 -29.69 18.64
#